data_c578e1080c5bc77d577da2a0f6d4c70b
#
_entry.id   c578e1080c5bc77d577da2a0f6d4c70b
#
_cell.length_a   1.000
_cell.length_b   1.000
_cell.length_c   1.000
_cell.angle_alpha   90.00
_cell.angle_beta   90.00
_cell.angle_gamma   90.00
#
_symmetry.space_group_name_H-M   'P 1'
#
loop_
_entity.id
_entity.type
_entity.pdbx_description
1 polymer ?
#
loop_
_entity_poly.entity_id
_entity_poly.type
_entity_poly.pdbx_seq_one_letter_code
_entity_poly.pdbx_strand_id
1 'polypeptide(L)'
;MRLVGAIVIAVVIASCAQSPGPTPGPATNVPCGPSEVLTRHEHAHLTILIRGEIKTVPAFVGITATQICWLHTHDTSGIIHIEAGDDRTFTLADFFAVWRQALSQAAIDGDRVGTGESIQVTVNQQPYAGAPETIVLKEHQDIVLQLGPRFLTLQPYVWPAGY
;
A
#
# COMPACT_ATOMS: atom_id res chain seq x y z
N MET A 1 48.32 -24.83 -55.39
CA MET A 1 46.91 -24.38 -55.16
C MET A 1 46.68 -24.33 -53.66
N ARG A 2 46.75 -23.15 -53.01
CA ARG A 2 46.56 -22.98 -51.55
C ARG A 2 45.15 -22.50 -51.32
N LEU A 3 44.30 -23.32 -50.63
CA LEU A 3 42.98 -22.90 -50.17
C LEU A 3 43.17 -22.04 -48.90
N VAL A 4 42.71 -20.79 -48.97
CA VAL A 4 42.61 -19.91 -47.82
C VAL A 4 41.17 -20.12 -47.24
N GLY A 5 41.10 -20.74 -46.10
CA GLY A 5 39.83 -20.88 -45.35
C GLY A 5 39.50 -19.56 -44.63
N ALA A 6 38.36 -18.97 -44.97
CA ALA A 6 37.84 -17.84 -44.24
C ALA A 6 37.13 -18.30 -42.95
N ILE A 7 37.60 -17.83 -41.79
CA ILE A 7 36.96 -18.03 -40.50
C ILE A 7 35.91 -16.91 -40.31
N VAL A 8 34.63 -17.27 -40.28
CA VAL A 8 33.55 -16.35 -39.91
C VAL A 8 33.37 -16.39 -38.40
N ILE A 9 33.72 -15.28 -37.75
CA ILE A 9 33.49 -15.10 -36.31
C ILE A 9 32.06 -14.56 -36.14
N ALA A 10 31.17 -15.37 -35.59
CA ALA A 10 29.82 -14.94 -35.20
C ALA A 10 29.90 -14.19 -33.87
N VAL A 11 29.68 -12.89 -33.87
CA VAL A 11 29.54 -12.08 -32.65
C VAL A 11 28.11 -12.24 -32.13
N VAL A 12 27.97 -12.96 -31.01
CA VAL A 12 26.70 -13.07 -30.26
C VAL A 12 26.56 -11.81 -29.39
N ILE A 13 25.65 -10.90 -29.80
CA ILE A 13 25.30 -9.75 -28.97
C ILE A 13 24.29 -10.24 -27.92
N ALA A 14 24.75 -10.44 -26.69
CA ALA A 14 23.86 -10.67 -25.55
C ALA A 14 23.08 -9.38 -25.25
N SER A 15 21.83 -9.34 -25.64
CA SER A 15 20.90 -8.27 -25.26
C SER A 15 20.56 -8.44 -23.76
N CYS A 16 21.11 -7.61 -22.90
CA CYS A 16 20.66 -7.49 -21.51
C CYS A 16 19.25 -6.92 -21.49
N ALA A 17 18.24 -7.77 -21.35
CA ALA A 17 16.88 -7.32 -21.05
C ALA A 17 16.91 -6.63 -19.68
N GLN A 18 16.76 -5.32 -19.66
CA GLN A 18 16.56 -4.56 -18.43
C GLN A 18 15.22 -5.00 -17.82
N SER A 19 15.22 -5.43 -16.56
CA SER A 19 13.99 -5.66 -15.82
C SER A 19 13.17 -4.36 -15.83
N PRO A 20 11.85 -4.42 -16.10
CA PRO A 20 11.02 -3.24 -16.00
C PRO A 20 11.17 -2.66 -14.59
N GLY A 21 11.49 -1.37 -14.51
CA GLY A 21 11.54 -0.64 -13.24
C GLY A 21 10.18 -0.71 -12.53
N PRO A 22 10.13 -0.45 -11.22
CA PRO A 22 8.87 -0.45 -10.48
C PRO A 22 7.87 0.47 -11.18
N THR A 23 6.68 -0.06 -11.44
CA THR A 23 5.58 0.73 -12.01
C THR A 23 5.31 1.91 -11.08
N PRO A 24 5.23 3.15 -11.56
CA PRO A 24 4.84 4.28 -10.71
C PRO A 24 3.51 3.97 -10.03
N GLY A 25 3.44 4.16 -8.72
CA GLY A 25 2.21 4.02 -7.97
C GLY A 25 1.15 5.01 -8.44
N PRO A 26 -0.13 4.84 -8.05
CA PRO A 26 -1.21 5.74 -8.43
C PRO A 26 -0.87 7.18 -8.03
N ALA A 27 -1.29 8.14 -8.86
CA ALA A 27 -1.18 9.55 -8.52
C ALA A 27 -2.11 9.87 -7.33
N THR A 28 -1.66 10.71 -6.41
CA THR A 28 -2.46 11.13 -5.25
C THR A 28 -2.77 12.61 -5.31
N ASN A 29 -3.99 12.98 -4.86
CA ASN A 29 -4.39 14.37 -4.61
C ASN A 29 -4.29 14.74 -3.11
N VAL A 30 -3.67 13.89 -2.29
CA VAL A 30 -3.44 14.18 -0.87
C VAL A 30 -2.40 15.29 -0.76
N PRO A 31 -2.72 16.41 -0.11
CA PRO A 31 -1.77 17.51 0.09
C PRO A 31 -0.58 17.05 0.94
N CYS A 32 0.59 17.63 0.64
CA CYS A 32 1.80 17.48 1.43
C CYS A 32 2.41 18.87 1.66
N GLY A 33 3.01 19.08 2.81
CA GLY A 33 3.61 20.36 3.21
C GLY A 33 4.89 20.17 4.02
N PRO A 34 5.55 21.26 4.42
CA PRO A 34 6.81 21.19 5.18
C PRO A 34 6.62 20.79 6.65
N SER A 35 5.39 20.73 7.14
CA SER A 35 5.03 20.37 8.52
C SER A 35 3.68 19.69 8.57
N GLU A 36 3.39 19.08 9.69
CA GLU A 36 2.06 18.56 10.05
C GLU A 36 1.02 19.68 10.09
N VAL A 37 -0.23 19.32 9.80
CA VAL A 37 -1.38 20.23 9.82
C VAL A 37 -2.41 19.67 10.79
N LEU A 38 -2.50 20.24 11.97
CA LEU A 38 -3.27 19.73 13.09
C LEU A 38 -4.67 20.34 13.27
N THR A 39 -5.24 20.96 12.22
CA THR A 39 -6.61 21.48 12.27
C THR A 39 -7.63 20.34 12.44
N ARG A 40 -7.36 19.23 11.78
CA ARG A 40 -8.00 17.92 11.96
C ARG A 40 -6.91 16.92 12.24
N HIS A 41 -7.02 16.15 13.32
CA HIS A 41 -6.06 15.14 13.73
C HIS A 41 -6.82 13.89 14.16
N GLU A 42 -6.88 12.92 13.30
CA GLU A 42 -7.62 11.67 13.46
C GLU A 42 -6.70 10.48 13.13
N HIS A 43 -7.08 9.29 13.59
CA HIS A 43 -6.30 8.08 13.39
C HIS A 43 -7.18 6.92 12.91
N ALA A 44 -6.71 6.20 11.90
CA ALA A 44 -7.25 4.90 11.50
C ALA A 44 -6.16 3.85 11.64
N HIS A 45 -6.52 2.60 11.86
CA HIS A 45 -5.58 1.49 11.92
C HIS A 45 -5.79 0.56 10.74
N LEU A 46 -4.70 0.07 10.16
CA LEU A 46 -4.69 -0.85 9.03
C LEU A 46 -3.85 -2.09 9.33
N THR A 47 -4.48 -3.24 9.35
CA THR A 47 -3.83 -4.56 9.34
C THR A 47 -3.95 -5.19 7.95
N ILE A 48 -2.84 -5.69 7.42
CA ILE A 48 -2.82 -6.44 6.15
C ILE A 48 -2.30 -7.86 6.42
N LEU A 49 -3.05 -8.86 5.95
CA LEU A 49 -2.59 -10.25 5.92
C LEU A 49 -2.62 -10.77 4.48
N ILE A 50 -1.49 -11.36 4.09
CA ILE A 50 -1.36 -12.04 2.79
C ILE A 50 -1.14 -13.53 3.08
N ARG A 51 -2.13 -14.34 2.71
CA ARG A 51 -2.10 -15.81 2.91
C ARG A 51 -1.86 -16.24 4.36
N GLY A 52 -2.38 -15.42 5.31
CA GLY A 52 -2.26 -15.66 6.75
C GLY A 52 -1.04 -15.01 7.41
N GLU A 53 -0.13 -14.43 6.64
CA GLU A 53 1.06 -13.74 7.16
C GLU A 53 0.85 -12.22 7.20
N ILE A 54 1.30 -11.58 8.27
CA ILE A 54 1.21 -10.11 8.40
C ILE A 54 2.12 -9.45 7.37
N LYS A 55 1.55 -8.55 6.58
CA LYS A 55 2.29 -7.64 5.72
C LYS A 55 2.35 -6.27 6.39
N THR A 56 3.52 -5.92 6.87
CA THR A 56 3.74 -4.70 7.64
C THR A 56 3.52 -3.45 6.80
N VAL A 57 2.71 -2.52 7.28
CA VAL A 57 2.65 -1.14 6.77
C VAL A 57 3.95 -0.44 7.21
N PRO A 58 4.74 0.13 6.30
CA PRO A 58 6.02 0.74 6.67
C PRO A 58 5.86 1.98 7.55
N ALA A 59 6.88 2.27 8.35
CA ALA A 59 7.05 3.58 8.93
C ALA A 59 7.30 4.64 7.84
N PHE A 60 6.94 5.89 8.13
CA PHE A 60 7.20 7.07 7.31
C PHE A 60 6.58 7.03 5.90
N VAL A 61 5.49 6.27 5.70
CA VAL A 61 4.64 6.47 4.51
C VAL A 61 4.18 7.93 4.51
N GLY A 62 4.31 8.63 3.38
CA GLY A 62 3.92 10.04 3.27
C GLY A 62 4.87 11.05 3.95
N ILE A 63 5.96 10.59 4.56
CA ILE A 63 6.96 11.46 5.19
C ILE A 63 8.27 11.37 4.42
N THR A 64 8.86 12.53 4.13
CA THR A 64 10.18 12.67 3.53
C THR A 64 11.01 13.69 4.32
N ALA A 65 12.27 13.90 3.93
CA ALA A 65 13.12 14.91 4.59
C ALA A 65 12.56 16.35 4.53
N THR A 66 11.64 16.65 3.61
CA THR A 66 11.16 18.01 3.34
C THR A 66 9.65 18.15 3.33
N GLN A 67 8.90 17.06 3.42
CA GLN A 67 7.44 17.08 3.30
C GLN A 67 6.79 16.00 4.18
N ILE A 68 5.62 16.35 4.71
CA ILE A 68 4.69 15.43 5.38
C ILE A 68 3.35 15.55 4.65
N CYS A 69 2.80 14.43 4.21
CA CYS A 69 1.48 14.38 3.59
C CYS A 69 0.39 14.29 4.66
N TRP A 70 -0.81 14.76 4.35
CA TRP A 70 -1.96 14.72 5.27
C TRP A 70 -2.39 13.30 5.64
N LEU A 71 -1.99 12.29 4.87
CA LEU A 71 -2.06 10.88 5.24
C LEU A 71 -0.65 10.35 5.37
N HIS A 72 -0.28 9.83 6.54
CA HIS A 72 1.06 9.32 6.78
C HIS A 72 1.10 8.31 7.93
N THR A 73 2.26 7.67 8.12
CA THR A 73 2.56 6.81 9.25
C THR A 73 3.86 7.24 9.92
N HIS A 74 3.97 7.14 11.24
CA HIS A 74 5.22 7.41 11.96
C HIS A 74 6.06 6.14 12.18
N ASP A 75 5.39 5.01 12.37
CA ASP A 75 6.01 3.73 12.70
C ASP A 75 5.35 2.57 11.95
N THR A 76 5.65 1.34 12.35
CA THR A 76 5.13 0.12 11.73
C THR A 76 3.89 -0.44 12.45
N SER A 77 3.24 0.33 13.30
CA SER A 77 2.02 -0.10 14.02
C SER A 77 0.81 -0.31 13.11
N GLY A 78 0.82 0.29 11.92
CA GLY A 78 -0.32 0.34 11.02
C GLY A 78 -1.26 1.53 11.29
N ILE A 79 -0.93 2.42 12.24
CA ILE A 79 -1.71 3.64 12.48
C ILE A 79 -1.47 4.61 11.32
N ILE A 80 -2.56 5.00 10.67
CA ILE A 80 -2.61 6.03 9.63
C ILE A 80 -3.04 7.32 10.31
N HIS A 81 -2.17 8.32 10.29
CA HIS A 81 -2.49 9.68 10.71
C HIS A 81 -3.25 10.40 9.59
N ILE A 82 -4.32 11.10 9.96
CA ILE A 82 -5.15 11.93 9.10
C ILE A 82 -5.07 13.35 9.63
N GLU A 83 -4.06 14.08 9.17
CA GLU A 83 -3.73 15.43 9.64
C GLU A 83 -4.00 16.43 8.54
N ALA A 84 -5.16 17.07 8.58
CA ALA A 84 -5.67 17.85 7.48
C ALA A 84 -6.02 19.30 7.87
N GLY A 85 -5.86 20.21 6.92
CA GLY A 85 -6.22 21.62 7.06
C GLY A 85 -7.70 21.91 6.82
N ASP A 86 -8.47 20.92 6.37
CA ASP A 86 -9.89 21.01 6.07
C ASP A 86 -10.60 19.69 6.38
N ASP A 87 -11.91 19.63 6.14
CA ASP A 87 -12.80 18.51 6.41
C ASP A 87 -13.00 17.56 5.21
N ARG A 88 -12.14 17.64 4.19
CA ARG A 88 -12.22 16.72 3.05
C ARG A 88 -12.15 15.26 3.48
N THR A 89 -12.88 14.44 2.75
CA THR A 89 -12.89 13.00 2.97
C THR A 89 -11.68 12.35 2.30
N PHE A 90 -11.01 11.48 3.03
CA PHE A 90 -9.97 10.59 2.50
C PHE A 90 -10.46 9.15 2.50
N THR A 91 -9.96 8.38 1.53
CA THR A 91 -10.24 6.96 1.39
C THR A 91 -8.97 6.14 1.62
N LEU A 92 -9.14 4.83 1.78
CA LEU A 92 -8.00 3.92 1.83
C LEU A 92 -7.20 3.93 0.52
N ALA A 93 -7.85 4.19 -0.64
CA ALA A 93 -7.15 4.41 -1.91
C ALA A 93 -6.18 5.60 -1.84
N ASP A 94 -6.56 6.69 -1.17
CA ASP A 94 -5.71 7.87 -1.02
C ASP A 94 -4.45 7.55 -0.20
N PHE A 95 -4.59 6.78 0.89
CA PHE A 95 -3.45 6.31 1.67
C PHE A 95 -2.53 5.41 0.85
N PHE A 96 -3.08 4.41 0.13
CA PHE A 96 -2.29 3.54 -0.74
C PHE A 96 -1.61 4.32 -1.87
N ALA A 97 -2.22 5.38 -2.38
CA ALA A 97 -1.61 6.26 -3.37
C ALA A 97 -0.41 7.05 -2.79
N VAL A 98 -0.51 7.56 -1.55
CA VAL A 98 0.62 8.17 -0.82
C VAL A 98 1.72 7.14 -0.60
N TRP A 99 1.38 5.92 -0.21
CA TRP A 99 2.32 4.80 -0.06
C TRP A 99 2.90 4.32 -1.40
N ARG A 100 2.31 4.76 -2.54
CA ARG A 100 2.66 4.33 -3.91
C ARG A 100 2.44 2.83 -4.15
N GLN A 101 1.48 2.27 -3.47
CA GLN A 101 1.06 0.88 -3.63
C GLN A 101 -0.32 0.78 -4.28
N ALA A 102 -0.59 -0.35 -4.94
CA ALA A 102 -1.89 -0.62 -5.52
C ALA A 102 -2.83 -1.25 -4.50
N LEU A 103 -4.09 -0.80 -4.50
CA LEU A 103 -5.20 -1.42 -3.77
C LEU A 103 -6.38 -1.57 -4.71
N SER A 104 -6.96 -2.77 -4.74
CA SER A 104 -8.18 -3.07 -5.50
C SER A 104 -8.82 -4.37 -4.98
N GLN A 105 -9.98 -4.73 -5.49
CA GLN A 105 -10.60 -6.03 -5.25
C GLN A 105 -9.78 -7.23 -5.74
N ALA A 106 -8.73 -7.01 -6.53
CA ALA A 106 -7.90 -8.05 -7.11
C ALA A 106 -6.44 -8.05 -6.63
N ALA A 107 -6.04 -7.06 -5.83
CA ALA A 107 -4.66 -6.94 -5.36
C ALA A 107 -4.53 -6.03 -4.13
N ILE A 108 -3.57 -6.36 -3.26
CA ILE A 108 -3.15 -5.55 -2.12
C ILE A 108 -1.62 -5.43 -2.20
N ASP A 109 -1.08 -4.22 -2.36
CA ASP A 109 0.37 -3.93 -2.31
C ASP A 109 1.21 -4.92 -3.15
N GLY A 110 0.85 -5.07 -4.42
CA GLY A 110 1.54 -5.95 -5.35
C GLY A 110 1.15 -7.43 -5.28
N ASP A 111 0.59 -7.90 -4.17
CA ASP A 111 0.04 -9.26 -4.05
C ASP A 111 -1.30 -9.36 -4.77
N ARG A 112 -1.39 -10.26 -5.75
CA ARG A 112 -2.60 -10.48 -6.55
C ARG A 112 -3.37 -11.69 -6.04
N VAL A 113 -4.69 -11.60 -6.14
CA VAL A 113 -5.60 -12.73 -5.91
C VAL A 113 -5.29 -13.84 -6.92
N GLY A 114 -4.95 -15.01 -6.41
CA GLY A 114 -4.70 -16.21 -7.20
C GLY A 114 -5.94 -17.11 -7.34
N THR A 115 -5.76 -18.26 -8.00
CA THR A 115 -6.85 -19.25 -8.14
C THR A 115 -7.29 -19.77 -6.76
N GLY A 116 -8.57 -19.69 -6.45
CA GLY A 116 -9.14 -20.13 -5.17
C GLY A 116 -8.87 -19.18 -4.00
N GLU A 117 -8.33 -17.98 -4.27
CA GLU A 117 -8.15 -16.92 -3.28
C GLU A 117 -9.20 -15.82 -3.46
N SER A 118 -9.37 -15.00 -2.44
CA SER A 118 -10.15 -13.77 -2.49
C SER A 118 -9.60 -12.75 -1.50
N ILE A 119 -10.15 -11.54 -1.53
CA ILE A 119 -9.88 -10.52 -0.51
C ILE A 119 -11.10 -10.44 0.39
N GLN A 120 -10.89 -10.58 1.70
CA GLN A 120 -11.85 -10.24 2.74
C GLN A 120 -11.46 -8.92 3.38
N VAL A 121 -12.45 -8.11 3.64
CA VAL A 121 -12.29 -6.81 4.32
C VAL A 121 -13.21 -6.78 5.52
N THR A 122 -12.67 -6.34 6.66
CA THR A 122 -13.49 -5.94 7.81
C THR A 122 -13.17 -4.52 8.24
N VAL A 123 -14.17 -3.82 8.72
CA VAL A 123 -14.05 -2.49 9.32
C VAL A 123 -14.73 -2.54 10.68
N ASN A 124 -13.98 -2.23 11.74
CA ASN A 124 -14.46 -2.35 13.12
C ASN A 124 -15.10 -3.72 13.40
N GLN A 125 -14.41 -4.79 13.00
CA GLN A 125 -14.84 -6.21 13.15
C GLN A 125 -16.07 -6.60 12.30
N GLN A 126 -16.65 -5.69 11.52
CA GLN A 126 -17.79 -5.99 10.66
C GLN A 126 -17.35 -6.22 9.22
N PRO A 127 -17.89 -7.22 8.51
CA PRO A 127 -17.62 -7.40 7.10
C PRO A 127 -17.93 -6.15 6.28
N TYR A 128 -17.02 -5.75 5.40
CA TYR A 128 -17.21 -4.65 4.47
C TYR A 128 -17.45 -5.22 3.07
N ALA A 129 -18.62 -4.96 2.51
CA ALA A 129 -19.01 -5.52 1.21
C ALA A 129 -18.57 -4.66 0.00
N GLY A 130 -18.06 -3.45 0.24
CA GLY A 130 -17.57 -2.55 -0.82
C GLY A 130 -16.17 -2.92 -1.29
N ALA A 131 -15.70 -2.23 -2.31
CA ALA A 131 -14.33 -2.33 -2.76
C ALA A 131 -13.39 -1.71 -1.71
N PRO A 132 -12.26 -2.37 -1.35
CA PRO A 132 -11.38 -1.89 -0.27
C PRO A 132 -10.86 -0.48 -0.49
N GLU A 133 -10.62 -0.08 -1.73
CA GLU A 133 -10.20 1.25 -2.11
C GLU A 133 -11.20 2.36 -1.77
N THR A 134 -12.48 2.01 -1.58
CA THR A 134 -13.56 2.97 -1.29
C THR A 134 -13.81 3.21 0.19
N ILE A 135 -13.09 2.53 1.08
CA ILE A 135 -13.22 2.72 2.53
C ILE A 135 -12.85 4.15 2.88
N VAL A 136 -13.80 4.89 3.42
CA VAL A 136 -13.57 6.22 3.97
C VAL A 136 -12.84 6.10 5.29
N LEU A 137 -11.69 6.77 5.42
CA LEU A 137 -10.91 6.80 6.65
C LEU A 137 -11.60 7.69 7.69
N LYS A 138 -11.72 7.18 8.93
CA LYS A 138 -12.38 7.85 10.05
C LYS A 138 -11.63 7.58 11.34
N GLU A 139 -11.84 8.47 12.29
CA GLU A 139 -11.31 8.34 13.65
C GLU A 139 -11.59 6.96 14.27
N HIS A 140 -10.57 6.38 14.89
CA HIS A 140 -10.58 5.09 15.58
C HIS A 140 -11.17 3.93 14.76
N GLN A 141 -10.99 3.98 13.44
CA GLN A 141 -11.43 2.91 12.55
C GLN A 141 -10.36 1.81 12.45
N ASP A 142 -10.73 0.58 12.78
CA ASP A 142 -9.87 -0.60 12.62
C ASP A 142 -10.22 -1.32 11.31
N ILE A 143 -9.30 -1.28 10.34
CA ILE A 143 -9.44 -1.84 9.01
C ILE A 143 -8.54 -3.06 8.88
N VAL A 144 -9.12 -4.20 8.49
CA VAL A 144 -8.35 -5.41 8.20
C VAL A 144 -8.57 -5.84 6.76
N LEU A 145 -7.48 -5.97 6.02
CA LEU A 145 -7.45 -6.53 4.67
C LEU A 145 -6.80 -7.91 4.72
N GLN A 146 -7.47 -8.94 4.23
CA GLN A 146 -6.92 -10.29 4.14
C GLN A 146 -7.03 -10.82 2.72
N LEU A 147 -5.91 -11.21 2.11
CA LEU A 147 -5.86 -11.89 0.83
C LEU A 147 -5.44 -13.34 1.05
N GLY A 148 -6.22 -14.28 0.56
CA GLY A 148 -5.88 -15.71 0.62
C GLY A 148 -7.06 -16.64 0.41
N PRO A 149 -6.82 -17.96 0.54
CA PRO A 149 -7.87 -18.97 0.45
C PRO A 149 -8.66 -19.14 1.76
N ARG A 150 -8.18 -18.57 2.87
CA ARG A 150 -8.79 -18.61 4.21
C ARG A 150 -8.49 -17.31 4.93
N PHE A 151 -9.38 -16.96 5.88
CA PHE A 151 -9.30 -15.73 6.65
C PHE A 151 -9.24 -16.03 8.14
N LEU A 152 -8.44 -15.25 8.86
CA LEU A 152 -8.29 -15.35 10.30
C LEU A 152 -9.28 -14.42 11.00
N THR A 153 -9.80 -14.87 12.14
CA THR A 153 -10.50 -13.98 13.06
C THR A 153 -9.46 -13.28 13.92
N LEU A 154 -9.35 -11.96 13.77
CA LEU A 154 -8.45 -11.14 14.58
C LEU A 154 -9.20 -10.54 15.76
N GLN A 155 -8.45 -10.25 16.84
CA GLN A 155 -8.98 -9.42 17.92
C GLN A 155 -9.05 -7.95 17.47
N PRO A 156 -9.97 -7.15 18.04
CA PRO A 156 -10.00 -5.72 17.79
C PRO A 156 -8.65 -5.07 18.09
N TYR A 157 -8.28 -4.08 17.29
CA TYR A 157 -7.08 -3.30 17.58
C TYR A 157 -7.23 -2.56 18.91
N VAL A 158 -6.19 -2.62 19.73
CA VAL A 158 -6.15 -1.91 21.01
C VAL A 158 -5.35 -0.63 20.83
N TRP A 159 -6.05 0.48 20.84
CA TRP A 159 -5.44 1.80 20.67
C TRP A 159 -4.49 2.14 21.80
N PRO A 160 -3.28 2.61 21.51
CA PRO A 160 -2.38 3.15 22.53
C PRO A 160 -2.99 4.38 23.22
N ALA A 161 -2.56 4.65 24.44
CA ALA A 161 -2.99 5.88 25.13
C ALA A 161 -2.50 7.13 24.38
N GLY A 162 -3.42 8.05 24.12
CA GLY A 162 -3.12 9.31 23.40
C GLY A 162 -3.51 9.33 21.93
N TYR A 163 -4.04 8.22 21.43
CA TYR A 163 -4.63 8.11 20.09
C TYR A 163 -6.14 8.17 20.16
#